data_90ac9a90755610689ee1f79528ff22fd
#
_entry.id   90ac9a90755610689ee1f79528ff22fd
#
_cell.length_a   1.000
_cell.length_b   1.000
_cell.length_c   1.000
_cell.angle_alpha   90.00
_cell.angle_beta   90.00
_cell.angle_gamma   90.00
#
_symmetry.space_group_name_H-M   'P 1'
#
loop_
_entity.id
_entity.type
_entity.pdbx_description
1 polymer ?
#
loop_
_entity_poly.entity_id
_entity_poly.type
_entity_poly.pdbx_seq_one_letter_code
_entity_poly.pdbx_strand_id
1 'polypeptide(L)'
;MKYDLVNAIKLNTETMFINADIMLQTCDMNYILCDMPIWKHCYHMLHSLDQWYINPKEYEHPLFHTENLNSLDITSEETLSKEQLQEYLQSIKAKITDYLNSLDDEMLYEIPTGCRQNRLGLIMSQFRHFYAHLGNINATTIIETNQWPRVVGITGKSGKSTEGLYE
;
A
#
# COMPACT_ATOMS: atom_id res chain seq x y z
N MET A 1 16.68 -18.14 -20.14
CA MET A 1 15.87 -17.85 -18.95
C MET A 1 14.68 -17.03 -19.42
N LYS A 2 13.45 -17.61 -19.41
CA LYS A 2 12.25 -16.85 -19.77
C LYS A 2 12.04 -15.87 -18.61
N TYR A 3 12.09 -14.57 -18.88
CA TYR A 3 11.77 -13.55 -17.88
C TYR A 3 10.30 -13.73 -17.55
N ASP A 4 10.03 -14.07 -16.31
CA ASP A 4 8.69 -14.21 -15.78
C ASP A 4 8.31 -12.89 -15.11
N LEU A 5 7.56 -12.07 -15.83
CA LEU A 5 7.18 -10.73 -15.38
C LEU A 5 6.23 -10.79 -14.17
N VAL A 6 5.33 -11.77 -14.14
CA VAL A 6 4.44 -11.98 -13.00
C VAL A 6 5.23 -12.27 -11.72
N ASN A 7 6.27 -13.10 -11.79
CA ASN A 7 7.11 -13.36 -10.61
C ASN A 7 7.88 -12.11 -10.15
N ALA A 8 8.36 -11.28 -11.07
CA ALA A 8 8.98 -10.01 -10.71
C ALA A 8 7.97 -9.09 -9.99
N ILE A 9 6.73 -9.03 -10.46
CA ILE A 9 5.66 -8.26 -9.82
C ILE A 9 5.34 -8.83 -8.42
N LYS A 10 5.24 -10.15 -8.26
CA LYS A 10 5.02 -10.81 -6.97
C LYS A 10 6.07 -10.41 -5.94
N LEU A 11 7.34 -10.52 -6.28
CA LEU A 11 8.45 -10.15 -5.39
C LEU A 11 8.40 -8.67 -4.97
N ASN A 12 8.11 -7.77 -5.91
CA ASN A 12 7.97 -6.34 -5.60
C ASN A 12 6.72 -6.05 -4.75
N THR A 13 5.61 -6.78 -4.98
CA THR A 13 4.39 -6.66 -4.17
C THR A 13 4.60 -7.16 -2.74
N GLU A 14 5.31 -8.27 -2.56
CA GLU A 14 5.70 -8.75 -1.22
C GLU A 14 6.57 -7.71 -0.49
N THR A 15 7.54 -7.12 -1.19
CA THR A 15 8.37 -6.03 -0.64
C THR A 15 7.53 -4.82 -0.26
N MET A 16 6.55 -4.45 -1.08
CA MET A 16 5.60 -3.36 -0.80
C MET A 16 4.80 -3.64 0.48
N PHE A 17 4.32 -4.86 0.70
CA PHE A 17 3.59 -5.25 1.91
C PHE A 17 4.48 -5.22 3.16
N ILE A 18 5.74 -5.64 3.06
CA ILE A 18 6.70 -5.52 4.18
C ILE A 18 6.88 -4.04 4.55
N ASN A 19 7.02 -3.17 3.57
CA ASN A 19 7.17 -1.73 3.80
C ASN A 19 5.89 -1.11 4.40
N ALA A 20 4.70 -1.57 4.02
CA ALA A 20 3.44 -1.19 4.65
C ALA A 20 3.37 -1.58 6.12
N ASP A 21 3.76 -2.82 6.45
CA ASP A 21 3.79 -3.31 7.83
C ASP A 21 4.75 -2.49 8.70
N ILE A 22 5.95 -2.20 8.21
CA ILE A 22 6.93 -1.37 8.93
C ILE A 22 6.40 0.05 9.14
N MET A 23 5.83 0.67 8.10
CA MET A 23 5.24 2.00 8.19
C MET A 23 4.12 2.04 9.24
N LEU A 24 3.16 1.11 9.22
CA LEU A 24 2.08 1.05 10.21
C LEU A 24 2.60 0.85 11.64
N GLN A 25 3.71 0.14 11.82
CA GLN A 25 4.30 -0.08 13.14
C GLN A 25 5.05 1.15 13.67
N THR A 26 5.60 1.98 12.79
CA THR A 26 6.51 3.08 13.16
C THR A 26 5.83 4.44 13.21
N CYS A 27 4.75 4.69 12.47
CA CYS A 27 4.10 5.99 12.43
C CYS A 27 3.21 6.26 13.65
N ASP A 28 3.12 7.53 14.05
CA ASP A 28 2.08 8.00 14.96
C ASP A 28 0.79 8.25 14.19
N MET A 29 -0.25 7.48 14.51
CA MET A 29 -1.55 7.55 13.85
C MET A 29 -2.24 8.91 14.02
N ASN A 30 -1.91 9.67 15.08
CA ASN A 30 -2.55 10.93 15.41
C ASN A 30 -1.77 12.16 14.92
N TYR A 31 -0.55 11.99 14.42
CA TYR A 31 0.19 13.09 13.82
C TYR A 31 -0.59 13.72 12.67
N ILE A 32 -0.61 15.05 12.60
CA ILE A 32 -1.35 15.78 11.57
C ILE A 32 -0.44 16.11 10.39
N LEU A 33 -0.79 15.59 9.23
CA LEU A 33 -0.16 15.92 7.95
C LEU A 33 -1.20 16.52 7.01
N CYS A 34 -0.98 17.76 6.55
CA CYS A 34 -1.91 18.47 5.65
C CYS A 34 -3.36 18.43 6.16
N ASP A 35 -3.56 18.86 7.41
CA ASP A 35 -4.83 18.94 8.12
C ASP A 35 -5.54 17.61 8.40
N MET A 36 -4.94 16.48 8.03
CA MET A 36 -5.49 15.15 8.27
C MET A 36 -4.57 14.28 9.15
N PRO A 37 -5.12 13.44 10.03
CA PRO A 37 -4.33 12.53 10.85
C PRO A 37 -3.72 11.41 10.00
N ILE A 38 -2.56 10.91 10.41
CA ILE A 38 -1.81 9.87 9.68
C ILE A 38 -2.63 8.59 9.48
N TRP A 39 -3.50 8.19 10.44
CA TRP A 39 -4.36 7.02 10.22
C TRP A 39 -5.20 7.15 8.93
N LYS A 40 -5.63 8.37 8.60
CA LYS A 40 -6.44 8.63 7.40
C LYS A 40 -5.61 8.57 6.12
N HIS A 41 -4.35 9.02 6.16
CA HIS A 41 -3.39 8.83 5.07
C HIS A 41 -3.08 7.34 4.84
N CYS A 42 -2.90 6.57 5.91
CA CYS A 42 -2.73 5.12 5.83
C CYS A 42 -3.95 4.44 5.19
N TYR A 43 -5.15 4.80 5.67
CA TYR A 43 -6.37 4.25 5.09
C TYR A 43 -6.54 4.62 3.62
N HIS A 44 -6.34 5.89 3.25
CA HIS A 44 -6.39 6.35 1.86
C HIS A 44 -5.47 5.52 0.95
N MET A 45 -4.23 5.31 1.38
CA MET A 45 -3.24 4.52 0.65
C MET A 45 -3.68 3.06 0.49
N LEU A 46 -4.12 2.42 1.57
CA LEU A 46 -4.58 1.03 1.57
C LEU A 46 -5.87 0.85 0.78
N HIS A 47 -6.83 1.76 0.95
CA HIS A 47 -8.10 1.74 0.22
C HIS A 47 -7.87 1.89 -1.30
N SER A 48 -6.99 2.79 -1.71
CA SER A 48 -6.63 2.93 -3.13
C SER A 48 -5.97 1.65 -3.67
N LEU A 49 -5.08 1.04 -2.89
CA LEU A 49 -4.45 -0.22 -3.26
C LEU A 49 -5.48 -1.33 -3.46
N ASP A 50 -6.42 -1.49 -2.53
CA ASP A 50 -7.50 -2.47 -2.59
C ASP A 50 -8.43 -2.26 -3.79
N GLN A 51 -8.80 -1.01 -4.04
CA GLN A 51 -9.73 -0.64 -5.10
C GLN A 51 -9.13 -0.80 -6.51
N TRP A 52 -7.87 -0.37 -6.71
CA TRP A 52 -7.33 -0.16 -8.04
C TRP A 52 -6.32 -1.21 -8.50
N TYR A 53 -5.85 -2.11 -7.61
CA TYR A 53 -4.82 -3.07 -7.99
C TYR A 53 -5.33 -4.15 -8.95
N ILE A 54 -6.56 -4.61 -8.78
CA ILE A 54 -7.16 -5.73 -9.53
C ILE A 54 -8.11 -5.20 -10.61
N ASN A 55 -9.31 -4.82 -10.21
CA ASN A 55 -10.33 -4.23 -11.10
C ASN A 55 -11.20 -3.23 -10.33
N PRO A 56 -11.02 -1.92 -10.51
CA PRO A 56 -11.78 -0.91 -9.78
C PRO A 56 -13.28 -0.89 -10.13
N LYS A 57 -13.71 -1.60 -11.18
CA LYS A 57 -15.12 -1.68 -11.60
C LYS A 57 -15.90 -2.81 -10.91
N GLU A 58 -15.18 -3.75 -10.34
CA GLU A 58 -15.71 -4.88 -9.58
C GLU A 58 -15.39 -4.76 -8.08
N TYR A 59 -14.86 -3.60 -7.67
CA TYR A 59 -14.48 -3.34 -6.29
C TYR A 59 -15.70 -3.12 -5.40
N GLU A 60 -15.69 -3.78 -4.26
CA GLU A 60 -16.64 -3.55 -3.17
C GLU A 60 -15.90 -2.99 -1.95
N HIS A 61 -16.47 -1.94 -1.34
CA HIS A 61 -15.90 -1.34 -0.15
C HIS A 61 -15.91 -2.32 1.03
N PRO A 62 -14.89 -2.28 1.91
CA PRO A 62 -14.95 -3.05 3.14
C PRO A 62 -16.14 -2.61 4.00
N LEU A 63 -16.73 -3.53 4.79
CA LEU A 63 -17.95 -3.28 5.56
C LEU A 63 -17.86 -2.10 6.55
N PHE A 64 -16.66 -1.74 6.97
CA PHE A 64 -16.43 -0.61 7.87
C PHE A 64 -16.24 0.72 7.13
N HIS A 65 -16.22 0.72 5.79
CA HIS A 65 -16.08 1.95 5.02
C HIS A 65 -17.33 2.82 5.13
N THR A 66 -17.12 4.08 5.45
CA THR A 66 -18.15 5.11 5.48
C THR A 66 -17.81 6.26 4.54
N GLU A 67 -18.75 7.13 4.29
CA GLU A 67 -18.57 8.27 3.40
C GLU A 67 -17.38 9.15 3.83
N ASN A 68 -16.54 9.52 2.89
CA ASN A 68 -15.33 10.34 3.07
C ASN A 68 -14.22 9.74 3.96
N LEU A 69 -14.34 8.47 4.41
CA LEU A 69 -13.33 7.85 5.26
C LEU A 69 -11.95 7.80 4.58
N ASN A 70 -11.91 7.62 3.25
CA ASN A 70 -10.68 7.60 2.44
C ASN A 70 -10.32 8.96 1.82
N SER A 71 -11.10 10.02 2.06
CA SER A 71 -10.80 11.37 1.53
C SER A 71 -9.70 12.04 2.34
N LEU A 72 -8.74 12.69 1.69
CA LEU A 72 -7.74 13.55 2.34
C LEU A 72 -8.12 15.04 2.31
N ASP A 73 -9.25 15.38 1.68
CA ASP A 73 -9.75 16.76 1.60
C ASP A 73 -10.93 17.02 2.55
N ILE A 74 -11.60 15.96 3.00
CA ILE A 74 -12.80 16.03 3.83
C ILE A 74 -12.59 15.19 5.09
N THR A 75 -12.91 15.76 6.25
CA THR A 75 -12.90 15.01 7.52
C THR A 75 -14.01 13.96 7.54
N SER A 76 -13.80 12.88 8.27
CA SER A 76 -14.80 11.83 8.55
C SER A 76 -15.18 11.85 10.03
N GLU A 77 -16.38 11.38 10.35
CA GLU A 77 -16.83 11.26 11.74
C GLU A 77 -16.15 10.07 12.43
N GLU A 78 -15.95 8.98 11.70
CA GLU A 78 -15.26 7.79 12.21
C GLU A 78 -13.75 7.91 12.11
N THR A 79 -13.09 7.14 12.98
CA THR A 79 -11.65 6.98 13.03
C THR A 79 -11.30 5.51 12.96
N LEU A 80 -10.13 5.17 12.41
CA LEU A 80 -9.63 3.80 12.40
C LEU A 80 -8.42 3.66 13.34
N SER A 81 -8.42 2.57 14.10
CA SER A 81 -7.28 2.23 14.93
C SER A 81 -6.15 1.62 14.09
N LYS A 82 -4.95 1.57 14.67
CA LYS A 82 -3.78 0.91 14.07
C LYS A 82 -4.09 -0.56 13.78
N GLU A 83 -4.73 -1.25 14.70
CA GLU A 83 -5.09 -2.66 14.60
C GLU A 83 -6.06 -2.90 13.44
N GLN A 84 -7.08 -2.06 13.28
CA GLN A 84 -8.01 -2.13 12.14
C GLN A 84 -7.29 -1.93 10.81
N LEU A 85 -6.33 -1.01 10.73
CA LEU A 85 -5.52 -0.78 9.52
C LEU A 85 -4.59 -1.97 9.23
N GLN A 86 -4.03 -2.60 10.26
CA GLN A 86 -3.22 -3.80 10.11
C GLN A 86 -4.06 -5.00 9.63
N GLU A 87 -5.24 -5.22 10.22
CA GLU A 87 -6.17 -6.26 9.76
C GLU A 87 -6.61 -6.03 8.31
N TYR A 88 -6.89 -4.78 7.94
CA TYR A 88 -7.23 -4.42 6.56
C TYR A 88 -6.06 -4.69 5.61
N LEU A 89 -4.83 -4.32 5.99
CA LEU A 89 -3.65 -4.66 5.19
C LEU A 89 -3.51 -6.17 4.96
N GLN A 90 -3.76 -7.01 5.99
CA GLN A 90 -3.69 -8.47 5.83
C GLN A 90 -4.76 -8.99 4.85
N SER A 91 -5.97 -8.44 4.87
CA SER A 91 -7.03 -8.80 3.92
C SER A 91 -6.65 -8.44 2.48
N ILE A 92 -6.10 -7.25 2.26
CA ILE A 92 -5.59 -6.79 0.96
C ILE A 92 -4.47 -7.70 0.47
N LYS A 93 -3.53 -8.03 1.36
CA LYS A 93 -2.41 -8.92 1.07
C LYS A 93 -2.87 -10.29 0.58
N ALA A 94 -3.82 -10.91 1.27
CA ALA A 94 -4.38 -12.19 0.86
C ALA A 94 -5.01 -12.10 -0.53
N LYS A 95 -5.89 -11.13 -0.74
CA LYS A 95 -6.60 -10.89 -2.00
C LYS A 95 -5.67 -10.65 -3.19
N ILE A 96 -4.66 -9.78 -3.03
CA ILE A 96 -3.70 -9.47 -4.09
C ILE A 96 -2.77 -10.66 -4.36
N THR A 97 -2.37 -11.40 -3.32
CA THR A 97 -1.55 -12.61 -3.47
C THR A 97 -2.28 -13.67 -4.29
N ASP A 98 -3.55 -13.93 -3.98
CA ASP A 98 -4.39 -14.89 -4.70
C ASP A 98 -4.59 -14.45 -6.16
N TYR A 99 -4.84 -13.15 -6.39
CA TYR A 99 -4.93 -12.59 -7.73
C TYR A 99 -3.65 -12.80 -8.53
N LEU A 100 -2.48 -12.43 -7.99
CA LEU A 100 -1.20 -12.59 -8.66
C LEU A 100 -0.86 -14.06 -8.93
N ASN A 101 -1.31 -14.98 -8.07
CA ASN A 101 -1.13 -16.42 -8.26
C ASN A 101 -1.99 -16.97 -9.40
N SER A 102 -3.07 -16.30 -9.78
CA SER A 102 -3.92 -16.67 -10.91
C SER A 102 -3.44 -16.15 -12.27
N LEU A 103 -2.43 -15.23 -12.27
CA LEU A 103 -1.95 -14.60 -13.49
C LEU A 103 -0.77 -15.32 -14.14
N ASP A 104 -0.68 -15.21 -15.45
CA ASP A 104 0.52 -15.40 -16.24
C ASP A 104 0.94 -14.09 -16.93
N ASP A 105 2.09 -14.10 -17.64
CA ASP A 105 2.63 -12.91 -18.28
C ASP A 105 1.72 -12.36 -19.40
N GLU A 106 0.98 -13.19 -20.09
CA GLU A 106 0.08 -12.79 -21.19
C GLU A 106 -1.15 -12.05 -20.63
N MET A 107 -1.70 -12.55 -19.53
CA MET A 107 -2.84 -11.95 -18.84
C MET A 107 -2.56 -10.52 -18.32
N LEU A 108 -1.29 -10.16 -18.09
CA LEU A 108 -0.93 -8.79 -17.68
C LEU A 108 -1.29 -7.73 -18.72
N TYR A 109 -1.33 -8.10 -19.98
CA TYR A 109 -1.66 -7.17 -21.08
C TYR A 109 -3.18 -7.09 -21.37
N GLU A 110 -3.98 -7.94 -20.76
CA GLU A 110 -5.43 -7.89 -20.87
C GLU A 110 -6.00 -6.67 -20.13
N ILE A 111 -7.06 -6.10 -20.70
CA ILE A 111 -7.80 -5.00 -20.06
C ILE A 111 -8.97 -5.61 -19.28
N PRO A 112 -9.03 -5.45 -17.94
CA PRO A 112 -10.17 -5.92 -17.15
C PRO A 112 -11.48 -5.24 -17.58
N THR A 113 -12.59 -5.95 -17.41
CA THR A 113 -13.92 -5.47 -17.79
C THR A 113 -14.19 -4.05 -17.26
N GLY A 114 -14.60 -3.15 -18.14
CA GLY A 114 -14.93 -1.77 -17.79
C GLY A 114 -13.74 -0.84 -17.53
N CYS A 115 -12.50 -1.34 -17.55
CA CYS A 115 -11.28 -0.54 -17.38
C CYS A 115 -10.80 0.06 -18.70
N ARG A 116 -9.90 1.05 -18.60
CA ARG A 116 -9.19 1.66 -19.74
C ARG A 116 -7.73 1.21 -19.82
N GLN A 117 -7.18 0.73 -18.71
CA GLN A 117 -5.80 0.26 -18.59
C GLN A 117 -5.78 -1.26 -18.51
N ASN A 118 -4.70 -1.87 -19.00
CA ASN A 118 -4.45 -3.28 -18.78
C ASN A 118 -4.02 -3.54 -17.33
N ARG A 119 -3.97 -4.83 -16.93
CA ARG A 119 -3.62 -5.25 -15.56
C ARG A 119 -2.25 -4.71 -15.12
N LEU A 120 -1.25 -4.77 -16.00
CA LEU A 120 0.07 -4.23 -15.71
C LEU A 120 0.02 -2.71 -15.42
N GLY A 121 -0.74 -1.95 -16.20
CA GLY A 121 -0.93 -0.53 -16.00
C GLY A 121 -1.60 -0.20 -14.66
N LEU A 122 -2.61 -0.96 -14.25
CA LEU A 122 -3.27 -0.83 -12.94
C LEU A 122 -2.27 -1.12 -11.82
N ILE A 123 -1.56 -2.23 -11.87
CA ILE A 123 -0.55 -2.64 -10.88
C ILE A 123 0.54 -1.56 -10.75
N MET A 124 1.12 -1.10 -11.86
CA MET A 124 2.18 -0.08 -11.85
C MET A 124 1.69 1.26 -11.33
N SER A 125 0.42 1.63 -11.58
CA SER A 125 -0.15 2.86 -11.03
C SER A 125 -0.26 2.77 -9.50
N GLN A 126 -0.60 1.60 -8.96
CA GLN A 126 -0.68 1.40 -7.52
C GLN A 126 0.69 1.39 -6.84
N PHE A 127 1.72 0.84 -7.46
CA PHE A 127 3.08 1.00 -6.94
C PHE A 127 3.47 2.48 -6.79
N ARG A 128 3.22 3.31 -7.82
CA ARG A 128 3.55 4.75 -7.74
C ARG A 128 2.77 5.46 -6.64
N HIS A 129 1.46 5.22 -6.57
CA HIS A 129 0.58 5.82 -5.57
C HIS A 129 0.99 5.41 -4.14
N PHE A 130 1.18 4.11 -3.93
CA PHE A 130 1.57 3.55 -2.64
C PHE A 130 2.87 4.16 -2.14
N TYR A 131 3.94 4.14 -2.94
CA TYR A 131 5.25 4.65 -2.51
C TYR A 131 5.29 6.17 -2.33
N ALA A 132 4.44 6.92 -3.03
CA ALA A 132 4.29 8.35 -2.76
C ALA A 132 3.74 8.59 -1.34
N HIS A 133 2.67 7.88 -0.96
CA HIS A 133 2.09 7.99 0.39
C HIS A 133 3.01 7.40 1.47
N LEU A 134 3.63 6.26 1.22
CA LEU A 134 4.61 5.65 2.14
C LEU A 134 5.72 6.66 2.49
N GLY A 135 6.28 7.33 1.47
CA GLY A 135 7.33 8.32 1.67
C GLY A 135 6.86 9.51 2.52
N ASN A 136 5.65 10.01 2.28
CA ASN A 136 5.08 11.10 3.07
C ASN A 136 4.86 10.70 4.54
N ILE A 137 4.31 9.51 4.80
CA ILE A 137 4.07 9.01 6.15
C ILE A 137 5.40 8.75 6.87
N ASN A 138 6.37 8.11 6.22
CA ASN A 138 7.69 7.89 6.81
C ASN A 138 8.42 9.21 7.13
N ALA A 139 8.22 10.25 6.32
CA ALA A 139 8.78 11.57 6.59
C ALA A 139 8.26 12.16 7.91
N THR A 140 6.99 11.97 8.25
CA THR A 140 6.46 12.42 9.55
C THR A 140 7.12 11.67 10.71
N THR A 141 7.30 10.36 10.60
CA THR A 141 8.03 9.56 11.62
C THR A 141 9.46 10.06 11.81
N ILE A 142 10.16 10.39 10.73
CA ILE A 142 11.53 10.94 10.82
C ILE A 142 11.53 12.29 11.53
N ILE A 143 10.58 13.17 11.23
CA ILE A 143 10.46 14.49 11.86
C ILE A 143 10.20 14.37 13.36
N GLU A 144 9.33 13.45 13.77
CA GLU A 144 8.95 13.27 15.18
C GLU A 144 10.04 12.58 16.01
N THR A 145 10.65 11.54 15.46
CA THR A 145 11.49 10.62 16.24
C THR A 145 12.99 10.76 15.95
N ASN A 146 13.36 11.45 14.88
CA ASN A 146 14.70 11.46 14.30
C ASN A 146 15.24 10.06 13.97
N GLN A 147 14.35 9.11 13.71
CA GLN A 147 14.66 7.72 13.29
C GLN A 147 14.08 7.46 11.92
N TRP A 148 14.82 6.73 11.11
CA TRP A 148 14.42 6.39 9.73
C TRP A 148 13.70 5.04 9.71
N PRO A 149 12.38 4.98 9.42
CA PRO A 149 11.72 3.70 9.17
C PRO A 149 12.44 2.92 8.07
N ARG A 150 12.70 1.65 8.30
CA ARG A 150 13.39 0.81 7.33
C ARG A 150 12.53 0.63 6.07
N VAL A 151 13.10 0.87 4.90
CA VAL A 151 12.47 0.64 3.60
C VAL A 151 13.19 -0.49 2.87
N VAL A 152 12.58 -1.67 2.86
CA VAL A 152 13.13 -2.86 2.20
C VAL A 152 13.13 -2.69 0.68
N GLY A 153 14.20 -3.17 0.04
CA GLY A 153 14.33 -3.17 -1.42
C GLY A 153 14.96 -1.90 -2.02
N ILE A 154 15.14 -0.82 -1.23
CA ILE A 154 15.77 0.42 -1.70
C ILE A 154 17.25 0.48 -1.27
N THR A 155 17.58 -0.04 -0.11
CA THR A 155 18.93 0.03 0.45
C THR A 155 19.71 -1.24 0.14
N GLY A 156 20.45 -1.22 -0.97
CA GLY A 156 21.49 -2.22 -1.25
C GLY A 156 22.83 -1.94 -0.58
N LYS A 157 22.90 -1.09 0.45
CA LYS A 157 24.16 -0.78 1.11
C LYS A 157 24.50 -1.83 2.16
N SER A 158 25.63 -2.51 1.95
CA SER A 158 26.26 -3.37 2.94
C SER A 158 26.46 -2.61 4.26
N GLY A 159 25.99 -3.19 5.37
CA GLY A 159 26.21 -2.67 6.72
C GLY A 159 25.00 -2.09 7.44
N LYS A 160 23.85 -1.93 6.77
CA LYS A 160 22.59 -1.62 7.46
C LYS A 160 21.88 -2.90 7.89
N SER A 161 21.25 -2.87 9.05
CA SER A 161 20.46 -3.99 9.55
C SER A 161 19.37 -4.38 8.55
N THR A 162 19.25 -5.67 8.27
CA THR A 162 18.13 -6.23 7.52
C THR A 162 16.97 -6.61 8.44
N GLU A 163 17.14 -6.40 9.74
CA GLU A 163 16.17 -6.72 10.78
C GLU A 163 15.77 -5.45 11.54
N GLY A 164 14.58 -5.46 12.13
CA GLY A 164 14.06 -4.35 12.89
C GLY A 164 13.22 -3.37 12.08
N LEU A 165 12.69 -2.36 12.77
CA LEU A 165 11.77 -1.37 12.21
C LEU A 165 12.47 -0.11 11.67
N TYR A 166 13.67 0.17 12.13
CA TYR A 166 14.44 1.37 11.77
C TYR A 166 15.79 1.01 11.14
N GLU A 167 16.32 1.93 10.34
CA GLU A 167 17.66 1.83 9.75
C GLU A 167 18.77 2.18 10.74
#